data_4e9561bc961fcc13c37453a10e421a12
#
_entry.id   4e9561bc961fcc13c37453a10e421a12
#
_cell.length_a   1.000
_cell.length_b   1.000
_cell.length_c   1.000
_cell.angle_alpha   90.00
_cell.angle_beta   90.00
_cell.angle_gamma   90.00
#
_symmetry.space_group_name_H-M   'P 1'
#
loop_
_entity.id
_entity.type
_entity.pdbx_description
1 polymer ?
#
loop_
_entity_poly.entity_id
_entity_poly.type
_entity_poly.pdbx_seq_one_letter_code
_entity_poly.pdbx_strand_id
1 'polypeptide(L)'
;MATIRQIEIFLHLAQVLHFNRAAEELNISQAALSKEIGKLEKSLGCQLFDRSDRWAIRLSSAGKAYQAAVAVLPEVLNSAQQLALRAARGESGELSVAIANLMYDYLQLEDVLRAMHEKYPEVKIIIRDCQASPLVYEQVKSGQADIGFMAINNNANYAGELHKIKLMELPMNLGFPQNHPLAAKKDLQIRDLANCNFILPPMKQAPWLRKNFEDIFLRHCGKLPLVEQEALGIRATRQLVAAGLGIGVMVQPPGNHPRDSVVYRSLLPDFKRVIVAAWADNNQSQTLKNFVVLLNEFAQAVSKS
;
A
#
# COMPACT_ATOMS: atom_id res chain seq x y z
N MET A 1 -13.49 -27.66 33.43
CA MET A 1 -13.15 -26.28 33.07
C MET A 1 -14.44 -25.55 32.75
N ALA A 2 -14.64 -24.32 33.23
CA ALA A 2 -15.81 -23.50 32.94
C ALA A 2 -15.86 -23.13 31.44
N THR A 3 -17.06 -23.14 30.87
CA THR A 3 -17.27 -22.67 29.49
C THR A 3 -17.73 -21.21 29.47
N ILE A 4 -17.49 -20.50 28.35
CA ILE A 4 -17.95 -19.10 28.15
C ILE A 4 -19.46 -19.01 28.42
N ARG A 5 -20.24 -19.92 27.85
CA ARG A 5 -21.70 -19.97 28.05
C ARG A 5 -22.12 -20.08 29.53
N GLN A 6 -21.39 -20.87 30.31
CA GLN A 6 -21.65 -20.97 31.76
C GLN A 6 -21.33 -19.68 32.50
N ILE A 7 -20.27 -18.97 32.07
CA ILE A 7 -19.89 -17.69 32.67
C ILE A 7 -20.96 -16.61 32.32
N GLU A 8 -21.44 -16.55 31.08
CA GLU A 8 -22.53 -15.65 30.68
C GLU A 8 -23.80 -15.90 31.52
N ILE A 9 -24.22 -17.16 31.64
CA ILE A 9 -25.38 -17.56 32.45
C ILE A 9 -25.18 -17.15 33.91
N PHE A 10 -23.98 -17.38 34.46
CA PHE A 10 -23.64 -17.00 35.82
C PHE A 10 -23.72 -15.48 36.04
N LEU A 11 -23.10 -14.69 35.14
CA LEU A 11 -23.09 -13.24 35.23
C LEU A 11 -24.50 -12.68 35.16
N HIS A 12 -25.34 -13.20 34.25
CA HIS A 12 -26.74 -12.79 34.14
C HIS A 12 -27.54 -13.14 35.39
N LEU A 13 -27.43 -14.37 35.88
CA LEU A 13 -28.10 -14.78 37.13
C LEU A 13 -27.61 -13.95 38.33
N ALA A 14 -26.32 -13.61 38.39
CA ALA A 14 -25.75 -12.79 39.44
C ALA A 14 -26.28 -11.35 39.47
N GLN A 15 -26.74 -10.82 38.31
CA GLN A 15 -27.40 -9.53 38.24
C GLN A 15 -28.88 -9.60 38.62
N VAL A 16 -29.59 -10.59 38.10
CA VAL A 16 -31.04 -10.74 38.27
C VAL A 16 -31.41 -11.32 39.66
N LEU A 17 -30.57 -12.18 40.23
CA LEU A 17 -30.75 -12.88 41.51
C LEU A 17 -32.10 -13.62 41.62
N HIS A 18 -32.63 -14.11 40.50
CA HIS A 18 -33.89 -14.83 40.42
C HIS A 18 -33.87 -15.84 39.28
N PHE A 19 -33.88 -17.13 39.57
CA PHE A 19 -33.70 -18.22 38.60
C PHE A 19 -34.73 -18.19 37.45
N ASN A 20 -36.03 -18.04 37.75
CA ASN A 20 -37.05 -18.07 36.73
C ASN A 20 -36.92 -16.86 35.79
N ARG A 21 -36.76 -15.67 36.35
CA ARG A 21 -36.59 -14.45 35.58
C ARG A 21 -35.31 -14.48 34.69
N ALA A 22 -34.20 -14.91 35.25
CA ALA A 22 -32.96 -15.06 34.48
C ALA A 22 -33.08 -16.10 33.36
N ALA A 23 -33.83 -17.19 33.60
CA ALA A 23 -34.10 -18.21 32.59
C ALA A 23 -34.95 -17.65 31.42
N GLU A 24 -36.02 -16.88 31.74
CA GLU A 24 -36.85 -16.19 30.75
C GLU A 24 -36.05 -15.19 29.92
N GLU A 25 -35.27 -14.33 30.54
CA GLU A 25 -34.43 -13.34 29.90
C GLU A 25 -33.36 -13.97 28.97
N LEU A 26 -32.84 -15.18 29.35
CA LEU A 26 -31.89 -15.95 28.55
C LEU A 26 -32.55 -16.88 27.51
N ASN A 27 -33.90 -16.93 27.44
CA ASN A 27 -34.66 -17.82 26.56
C ASN A 27 -34.32 -19.30 26.76
N ILE A 28 -34.14 -19.75 28.02
CA ILE A 28 -33.89 -21.14 28.38
C ILE A 28 -34.84 -21.60 29.52
N SER A 29 -34.98 -22.89 29.71
CA SER A 29 -35.75 -23.37 30.87
C SER A 29 -34.99 -23.17 32.20
N GLN A 30 -35.73 -22.92 33.27
CA GLN A 30 -35.13 -22.81 34.62
C GLN A 30 -34.32 -24.06 35.00
N ALA A 31 -34.77 -25.25 34.58
CA ALA A 31 -34.02 -26.48 34.78
C ALA A 31 -32.68 -26.50 34.05
N ALA A 32 -32.63 -25.97 32.80
CA ALA A 32 -31.40 -25.84 32.03
C ALA A 32 -30.42 -24.85 32.69
N LEU A 33 -30.94 -23.68 33.11
CA LEU A 33 -30.13 -22.67 33.82
C LEU A 33 -29.53 -23.27 35.11
N SER A 34 -30.36 -23.91 35.95
CA SER A 34 -29.90 -24.53 37.20
C SER A 34 -28.84 -25.60 36.92
N LYS A 35 -29.01 -26.41 35.86
CA LYS A 35 -28.05 -27.43 35.45
C LYS A 35 -26.70 -26.84 35.07
N GLU A 36 -26.69 -25.74 34.28
CA GLU A 36 -25.44 -25.10 33.87
C GLU A 36 -24.73 -24.43 35.06
N ILE A 37 -25.44 -23.76 35.95
CA ILE A 37 -24.87 -23.23 37.19
C ILE A 37 -24.28 -24.37 38.06
N GLY A 38 -25.00 -25.47 38.22
CA GLY A 38 -24.49 -26.62 38.98
C GLY A 38 -23.22 -27.25 38.37
N LYS A 39 -23.14 -27.32 37.05
CA LYS A 39 -21.91 -27.75 36.36
C LYS A 39 -20.73 -26.79 36.60
N LEU A 40 -20.99 -25.46 36.53
CA LEU A 40 -19.99 -24.46 36.83
C LEU A 40 -19.48 -24.58 38.25
N GLU A 41 -20.38 -24.62 39.24
CA GLU A 41 -20.06 -24.80 40.69
C GLU A 41 -19.25 -26.07 40.90
N LYS A 42 -19.66 -27.19 40.27
CA LYS A 42 -18.91 -28.45 40.33
C LYS A 42 -17.51 -28.34 39.72
N SER A 43 -17.36 -27.65 38.64
CA SER A 43 -16.05 -27.45 37.97
C SER A 43 -15.10 -26.58 38.80
N LEU A 44 -15.64 -25.64 39.56
CA LEU A 44 -14.89 -24.75 40.47
C LEU A 44 -14.65 -25.33 41.85
N GLY A 45 -15.40 -26.38 42.22
CA GLY A 45 -15.31 -26.99 43.53
C GLY A 45 -15.92 -26.16 44.64
N CYS A 46 -16.73 -25.15 44.35
CA CYS A 46 -17.37 -24.29 45.34
C CYS A 46 -18.75 -23.82 44.86
N GLN A 47 -19.61 -23.45 45.79
CA GLN A 47 -20.91 -22.85 45.50
C GLN A 47 -20.77 -21.35 45.24
N LEU A 48 -21.34 -20.86 44.16
CA LEU A 48 -21.34 -19.47 43.81
C LEU A 48 -22.57 -18.72 44.31
N PHE A 49 -23.67 -19.45 44.55
CA PHE A 49 -24.91 -18.89 45.08
C PHE A 49 -25.25 -19.55 46.42
N ASP A 50 -25.62 -18.69 47.38
CA ASP A 50 -26.23 -19.12 48.64
C ASP A 50 -27.75 -19.30 48.42
N ARG A 51 -28.23 -20.53 48.70
CA ARG A 51 -29.61 -20.98 48.54
C ARG A 51 -30.24 -21.35 49.89
N SER A 52 -29.61 -20.92 50.99
CA SER A 52 -30.13 -21.24 52.36
C SER A 52 -31.46 -20.57 52.64
N ASP A 53 -31.71 -19.41 52.02
CA ASP A 53 -33.01 -18.75 52.10
C ASP A 53 -33.91 -19.21 50.92
N ARG A 54 -35.08 -19.76 51.25
CA ARG A 54 -36.06 -20.23 50.27
C ARG A 54 -36.65 -19.14 49.41
N TRP A 55 -36.57 -17.89 49.84
CA TRP A 55 -37.21 -16.74 49.22
C TRP A 55 -36.24 -15.78 48.51
N ALA A 56 -34.95 -15.87 48.78
CA ALA A 56 -33.95 -14.96 48.23
C ALA A 56 -32.64 -15.67 47.94
N ILE A 57 -32.23 -15.67 46.68
CA ILE A 57 -30.92 -16.10 46.23
C ILE A 57 -29.91 -14.94 46.37
N ARG A 58 -28.71 -15.26 46.87
CA ARG A 58 -27.61 -14.27 46.98
C ARG A 58 -26.30 -14.91 46.49
N LEU A 59 -25.36 -14.05 46.08
CA LEU A 59 -24.01 -14.52 45.80
C LEU A 59 -23.30 -14.93 47.09
N SER A 60 -22.67 -16.10 47.09
CA SER A 60 -21.72 -16.48 48.13
C SER A 60 -20.47 -15.60 48.09
N SER A 61 -19.58 -15.71 49.08
CA SER A 61 -18.26 -15.03 49.02
C SER A 61 -17.46 -15.46 47.80
N ALA A 62 -17.50 -16.75 47.44
CA ALA A 62 -16.87 -17.28 46.23
C ALA A 62 -17.54 -16.72 44.95
N GLY A 63 -18.90 -16.62 44.96
CA GLY A 63 -19.65 -16.03 43.85
C GLY A 63 -19.29 -14.56 43.57
N LYS A 64 -19.15 -13.75 44.63
CA LYS A 64 -18.72 -12.34 44.52
C LYS A 64 -17.31 -12.23 43.95
N ALA A 65 -16.37 -13.04 44.46
CA ALA A 65 -15.00 -13.06 43.99
C ALA A 65 -14.93 -13.51 42.52
N TYR A 66 -15.68 -14.56 42.16
CA TYR A 66 -15.75 -15.05 40.79
C TYR A 66 -16.40 -14.04 39.84
N GLN A 67 -17.50 -13.39 40.26
CA GLN A 67 -18.15 -12.34 39.47
C GLN A 67 -17.18 -11.21 39.15
N ALA A 68 -16.44 -10.70 40.14
CA ALA A 68 -15.46 -9.64 39.93
C ALA A 68 -14.36 -10.05 38.91
N ALA A 69 -13.91 -11.30 39.01
CA ALA A 69 -12.86 -11.82 38.13
C ALA A 69 -13.32 -12.02 36.68
N VAL A 70 -14.58 -12.44 36.44
CA VAL A 70 -15.07 -12.79 35.11
C VAL A 70 -15.90 -11.70 34.46
N ALA A 71 -16.20 -10.60 35.14
CA ALA A 71 -17.05 -9.49 34.63
C ALA A 71 -16.54 -8.86 33.33
N VAL A 72 -15.23 -8.87 33.12
CA VAL A 72 -14.58 -8.31 31.91
C VAL A 72 -14.67 -9.21 30.68
N LEU A 73 -14.93 -10.51 30.84
CA LEU A 73 -14.87 -11.49 29.76
C LEU A 73 -15.84 -11.23 28.60
N PRO A 74 -17.11 -10.82 28.81
CA PRO A 74 -18.01 -10.50 27.71
C PRO A 74 -17.49 -9.35 26.83
N GLU A 75 -16.88 -8.31 27.42
CA GLU A 75 -16.30 -7.19 26.68
C GLU A 75 -15.06 -7.62 25.88
N VAL A 76 -14.21 -8.47 26.47
CA VAL A 76 -13.04 -9.03 25.78
C VAL A 76 -13.46 -9.86 24.56
N LEU A 77 -14.48 -10.69 24.71
CA LEU A 77 -15.00 -11.51 23.60
C LEU A 77 -15.60 -10.67 22.49
N ASN A 78 -16.39 -9.67 22.83
CA ASN A 78 -16.97 -8.74 21.86
C ASN A 78 -15.85 -7.97 21.13
N SER A 79 -14.85 -7.47 21.85
CA SER A 79 -13.70 -6.77 21.24
C SER A 79 -12.93 -7.68 20.29
N ALA A 80 -12.69 -8.95 20.67
CA ALA A 80 -12.03 -9.92 19.80
C ALA A 80 -12.84 -10.19 18.51
N GLN A 81 -14.16 -10.29 18.62
CA GLN A 81 -15.04 -10.46 17.47
C GLN A 81 -14.99 -9.23 16.54
N GLN A 82 -15.03 -8.02 17.09
CA GLN A 82 -14.94 -6.79 16.32
C GLN A 82 -13.59 -6.67 15.61
N LEU A 83 -12.48 -7.02 16.26
CA LEU A 83 -11.16 -7.06 15.64
C LEU A 83 -11.12 -8.02 14.45
N ALA A 84 -11.67 -9.23 14.62
CA ALA A 84 -11.74 -10.22 13.55
C ALA A 84 -12.57 -9.71 12.36
N LEU A 85 -13.72 -9.07 12.62
CA LEU A 85 -14.58 -8.49 11.58
C LEU A 85 -13.89 -7.32 10.86
N ARG A 86 -13.19 -6.44 11.57
CA ARG A 86 -12.44 -5.33 10.98
C ARG A 86 -11.31 -5.85 10.08
N ALA A 87 -10.55 -6.84 10.56
CA ALA A 87 -9.52 -7.48 9.77
C ALA A 87 -10.09 -8.11 8.48
N ALA A 88 -11.22 -8.83 8.59
CA ALA A 88 -11.90 -9.40 7.44
C ALA A 88 -12.39 -8.36 6.42
N ARG A 89 -12.70 -7.14 6.86
CA ARG A 89 -13.10 -6.00 6.01
C ARG A 89 -11.90 -5.18 5.51
N GLY A 90 -10.68 -5.52 5.89
CA GLY A 90 -9.48 -4.75 5.57
C GLY A 90 -9.44 -3.36 6.21
N GLU A 91 -10.14 -3.20 7.34
CA GLU A 91 -10.18 -1.97 8.13
C GLU A 91 -9.04 -1.91 9.16
N SER A 92 -8.29 -3.01 9.33
CA SER A 92 -7.11 -3.11 10.17
C SER A 92 -6.07 -4.04 9.52
N GLY A 93 -4.81 -3.96 9.96
CA GLY A 93 -3.69 -4.75 9.45
C GLY A 93 -2.60 -3.89 8.82
N GLU A 94 -1.86 -4.44 7.86
CA GLU A 94 -0.76 -3.76 7.19
C GLU A 94 -1.01 -3.66 5.68
N LEU A 95 -0.57 -2.56 5.07
CA LEU A 95 -0.48 -2.35 3.63
C LEU A 95 0.97 -2.00 3.28
N SER A 96 1.64 -2.89 2.58
CA SER A 96 3.02 -2.69 2.14
C SER A 96 3.06 -2.13 0.71
N VAL A 97 3.64 -0.93 0.55
CA VAL A 97 3.67 -0.15 -0.69
C VAL A 97 5.11 0.01 -1.15
N ALA A 98 5.48 -0.59 -2.28
CA ALA A 98 6.80 -0.41 -2.89
C ALA A 98 6.77 0.77 -3.87
N ILE A 99 7.73 1.69 -3.77
CA ILE A 99 7.75 2.93 -4.58
C ILE A 99 9.12 3.07 -5.23
N ALA A 100 9.16 3.15 -6.57
CA ALA A 100 10.38 3.52 -7.26
C ALA A 100 10.71 5.01 -7.03
N ASN A 101 11.98 5.33 -6.74
CA ASN A 101 12.41 6.69 -6.39
C ASN A 101 11.92 7.78 -7.34
N LEU A 102 11.78 7.47 -8.63
CA LEU A 102 11.23 8.39 -9.62
C LEU A 102 9.79 8.83 -9.28
N MET A 103 9.01 7.99 -8.64
CA MET A 103 7.58 8.24 -8.40
C MET A 103 7.34 9.38 -7.42
N TYR A 104 8.24 9.60 -6.46
CA TYR A 104 8.10 10.70 -5.49
C TYR A 104 8.11 12.10 -6.12
N ASP A 105 8.77 12.25 -7.27
CA ASP A 105 8.86 13.53 -7.96
C ASP A 105 7.61 13.83 -8.82
N TYR A 106 6.79 12.81 -9.15
CA TYR A 106 5.68 12.93 -10.10
C TYR A 106 4.31 12.57 -9.57
N LEU A 107 4.24 11.76 -8.52
CA LEU A 107 2.98 11.33 -7.92
C LEU A 107 2.76 12.04 -6.58
N GLN A 108 1.62 12.67 -6.43
CA GLN A 108 1.16 13.24 -5.16
C GLN A 108 0.50 12.13 -4.33
N LEU A 109 1.30 11.11 -3.93
CA LEU A 109 0.80 9.95 -3.20
C LEU A 109 0.26 10.30 -1.81
N GLU A 110 0.65 11.45 -1.26
CA GLU A 110 0.19 11.95 0.03
C GLU A 110 -1.33 12.04 0.13
N ASP A 111 -2.02 12.38 -0.94
CA ASP A 111 -3.48 12.53 -0.93
C ASP A 111 -4.19 11.18 -0.81
N VAL A 112 -3.77 10.17 -1.57
CA VAL A 112 -4.35 8.83 -1.47
C VAL A 112 -3.96 8.13 -0.16
N LEU A 113 -2.73 8.38 0.34
CA LEU A 113 -2.28 7.85 1.63
C LEU A 113 -3.05 8.49 2.78
N ARG A 114 -3.32 9.79 2.71
CA ARG A 114 -4.16 10.52 3.67
C ARG A 114 -5.60 9.98 3.66
N ALA A 115 -6.22 9.84 2.49
CA ALA A 115 -7.55 9.28 2.36
C ALA A 115 -7.65 7.85 2.92
N MET A 116 -6.60 7.04 2.73
CA MET A 116 -6.51 5.70 3.32
C MET A 116 -6.46 5.76 4.85
N HIS A 117 -5.64 6.64 5.42
CA HIS A 117 -5.52 6.81 6.86
C HIS A 117 -6.82 7.34 7.51
N GLU A 118 -7.47 8.33 6.88
CA GLU A 118 -8.74 8.89 7.37
C GLU A 118 -9.86 7.85 7.38
N LYS A 119 -9.95 7.05 6.32
CA LYS A 119 -11.01 6.04 6.18
C LYS A 119 -10.74 4.75 6.96
N TYR A 120 -9.47 4.38 7.10
CA TYR A 120 -9.01 3.14 7.74
C TYR A 120 -7.85 3.41 8.71
N PRO A 121 -8.08 4.09 9.84
CA PRO A 121 -7.02 4.57 10.74
C PRO A 121 -6.24 3.45 11.43
N GLU A 122 -6.79 2.24 11.49
CA GLU A 122 -6.12 1.07 12.08
C GLU A 122 -5.25 0.29 11.06
N VAL A 123 -5.20 0.75 9.79
CA VAL A 123 -4.30 0.18 8.79
C VAL A 123 -2.93 0.84 8.89
N LYS A 124 -1.91 0.05 9.15
CA LYS A 124 -0.52 0.49 9.14
C LYS A 124 0.02 0.47 7.71
N ILE A 125 0.43 1.61 7.19
CA ILE A 125 1.06 1.73 5.87
C ILE A 125 2.57 1.59 6.03
N ILE A 126 3.17 0.68 5.23
CA ILE A 126 4.62 0.45 5.20
C ILE A 126 5.12 0.85 3.82
N ILE A 127 5.92 1.91 3.74
CA ILE A 127 6.55 2.35 2.49
C ILE A 127 7.90 1.65 2.33
N ARG A 128 8.14 1.09 1.14
CA ARG A 128 9.39 0.45 0.73
C ARG A 128 10.00 1.22 -0.43
N ASP A 129 11.09 1.91 -0.15
CA ASP A 129 11.84 2.62 -1.18
C ASP A 129 12.60 1.66 -2.09
N CYS A 130 12.41 1.80 -3.39
CA CYS A 130 13.12 1.05 -4.40
C CYS A 130 13.88 1.99 -5.34
N GLN A 131 15.13 1.68 -5.62
CA GLN A 131 15.96 2.50 -6.50
C GLN A 131 15.42 2.59 -7.92
N ALA A 132 14.77 1.50 -8.41
CA ALA A 132 14.28 1.42 -9.78
C ALA A 132 13.05 0.52 -9.89
N SER A 133 12.28 0.71 -10.96
CA SER A 133 11.04 -0.04 -11.25
C SER A 133 11.19 -1.57 -11.26
N PRO A 134 12.28 -2.18 -11.74
CA PRO A 134 12.45 -3.63 -11.66
C PRO A 134 12.44 -4.17 -10.22
N LEU A 135 12.99 -3.43 -9.25
CA LEU A 135 12.97 -3.84 -7.85
C LEU A 135 11.55 -3.78 -7.26
N VAL A 136 10.76 -2.79 -7.65
CA VAL A 136 9.33 -2.72 -7.28
C VAL A 136 8.58 -3.94 -7.81
N TYR A 137 8.80 -4.29 -9.08
CA TYR A 137 8.18 -5.46 -9.70
C TYR A 137 8.50 -6.75 -8.93
N GLU A 138 9.78 -6.98 -8.59
CA GLU A 138 10.18 -8.17 -7.83
C GLU A 138 9.55 -8.22 -6.43
N GLN A 139 9.45 -7.09 -5.73
CA GLN A 139 8.81 -7.04 -4.41
C GLN A 139 7.31 -7.34 -4.48
N VAL A 140 6.63 -6.82 -5.49
CA VAL A 140 5.20 -7.12 -5.70
C VAL A 140 4.99 -8.57 -6.09
N LYS A 141 5.78 -9.08 -7.03
CA LYS A 141 5.70 -10.48 -7.51
C LYS A 141 5.99 -11.49 -6.41
N SER A 142 6.95 -11.20 -5.54
CA SER A 142 7.29 -12.06 -4.40
C SER A 142 6.35 -11.95 -3.21
N GLY A 143 5.37 -11.01 -3.24
CA GLY A 143 4.47 -10.75 -2.12
C GLY A 143 5.12 -9.99 -0.95
N GLN A 144 6.33 -9.43 -1.14
CA GLN A 144 6.97 -8.56 -0.15
C GLN A 144 6.32 -7.18 -0.08
N ALA A 145 5.66 -6.76 -1.17
CA ALA A 145 4.81 -5.59 -1.20
C ALA A 145 3.44 -5.96 -1.77
N ASP A 146 2.38 -5.36 -1.21
CA ASP A 146 1.00 -5.57 -1.67
C ASP A 146 0.73 -4.84 -2.98
N ILE A 147 1.32 -3.65 -3.14
CA ILE A 147 1.18 -2.80 -4.32
C ILE A 147 2.50 -2.07 -4.59
N GLY A 148 2.77 -1.80 -5.87
CA GLY A 148 3.97 -1.11 -6.29
C GLY A 148 3.70 0.03 -7.26
N PHE A 149 4.36 1.17 -7.06
CA PHE A 149 4.34 2.31 -7.98
C PHE A 149 5.61 2.32 -8.80
N MET A 150 5.48 2.13 -10.11
CA MET A 150 6.61 1.97 -11.00
C MET A 150 6.37 2.57 -12.39
N ALA A 151 7.45 2.84 -13.11
CA ALA A 151 7.40 3.20 -14.51
C ALA A 151 7.60 1.96 -15.38
N ILE A 152 6.68 1.74 -16.31
CA ILE A 152 6.79 0.70 -17.34
C ILE A 152 6.92 1.35 -18.74
N ASN A 153 7.31 0.58 -19.72
CA ASN A 153 7.29 0.92 -21.12
C ASN A 153 6.04 0.34 -21.78
N ASN A 154 5.58 0.99 -22.85
CA ASN A 154 4.39 0.53 -23.59
C ASN A 154 4.48 -0.92 -24.10
N ASN A 155 5.70 -1.45 -24.29
CA ASN A 155 5.98 -2.79 -24.81
C ASN A 155 6.52 -3.75 -23.76
N ALA A 156 6.56 -3.38 -22.48
CA ALA A 156 7.09 -4.29 -21.46
C ALA A 156 6.08 -5.39 -21.13
N ASN A 157 6.51 -6.62 -21.31
CA ASN A 157 5.78 -7.84 -20.94
C ASN A 157 5.71 -8.07 -19.41
N TYR A 158 5.55 -7.02 -18.61
CA TYR A 158 5.04 -7.18 -17.23
C TYR A 158 3.55 -7.53 -17.23
N ALA A 159 2.99 -7.81 -18.41
CA ALA A 159 1.56 -7.76 -18.70
C ALA A 159 0.78 -9.00 -18.30
N GLY A 160 1.43 -10.08 -17.86
CA GLY A 160 0.74 -11.36 -17.60
C GLY A 160 0.59 -11.77 -16.15
N GLU A 161 1.28 -11.10 -15.21
CA GLU A 161 1.38 -11.56 -13.83
C GLU A 161 0.87 -10.55 -12.79
N LEU A 162 0.59 -9.30 -13.20
CA LEU A 162 0.17 -8.23 -12.30
C LEU A 162 -1.05 -7.48 -12.83
N HIS A 163 -2.00 -7.22 -11.97
CA HIS A 163 -2.99 -6.17 -12.19
C HIS A 163 -2.32 -4.81 -12.19
N LYS A 164 -2.86 -3.85 -12.96
CA LYS A 164 -2.29 -2.50 -13.02
C LYS A 164 -3.34 -1.44 -13.29
N ILE A 165 -3.11 -0.27 -12.71
CA ILE A 165 -3.82 0.97 -13.01
C ILE A 165 -2.79 1.92 -13.62
N LYS A 166 -3.10 2.45 -14.82
CA LYS A 166 -2.32 3.53 -15.41
C LYS A 166 -2.63 4.82 -14.67
N LEU A 167 -1.59 5.50 -14.18
CA LEU A 167 -1.72 6.77 -13.46
C LEU A 167 -1.42 7.96 -14.38
N MET A 168 -0.31 7.92 -15.12
CA MET A 168 0.07 8.99 -16.05
C MET A 168 1.08 8.51 -17.10
N GLU A 169 1.33 9.35 -18.09
CA GLU A 169 2.42 9.19 -19.05
C GLU A 169 3.44 10.32 -18.89
N LEU A 170 4.71 9.95 -18.89
CA LEU A 170 5.81 10.91 -18.83
C LEU A 170 6.61 10.85 -20.11
N PRO A 171 6.64 11.95 -20.91
CA PRO A 171 7.44 12.00 -22.12
C PRO A 171 8.93 11.98 -21.78
N MET A 172 9.70 11.23 -22.55
CA MET A 172 11.16 11.30 -22.49
C MET A 172 11.65 12.53 -23.21
N ASN A 173 12.53 13.28 -22.59
CA ASN A 173 13.11 14.50 -23.11
C ASN A 173 14.62 14.36 -23.24
N LEU A 174 15.22 15.25 -24.03
CA LEU A 174 16.66 15.47 -24.02
C LEU A 174 17.00 16.64 -23.10
N GLY A 175 17.84 16.39 -22.10
CA GLY A 175 18.39 17.39 -21.20
C GLY A 175 19.74 17.87 -21.73
N PHE A 176 19.88 19.17 -21.94
CA PHE A 176 21.10 19.83 -22.42
C PHE A 176 21.75 20.61 -21.29
N PRO A 177 23.09 20.72 -21.26
CA PRO A 177 23.74 21.73 -20.46
C PRO A 177 23.21 23.13 -20.83
N GLN A 178 23.05 24.02 -19.84
CA GLN A 178 22.46 25.35 -20.07
C GLN A 178 23.14 26.15 -21.21
N ASN A 179 24.47 26.03 -21.30
CA ASN A 179 25.28 26.75 -22.28
C ASN A 179 25.54 25.93 -23.56
N HIS A 180 24.83 24.84 -23.79
CA HIS A 180 25.03 24.01 -24.98
C HIS A 180 24.52 24.76 -26.25
N PRO A 181 25.32 24.86 -27.32
CA PRO A 181 24.94 25.66 -28.53
C PRO A 181 23.58 25.24 -29.11
N LEU A 182 23.26 23.95 -29.08
CA LEU A 182 22.01 23.42 -29.63
C LEU A 182 20.81 23.60 -28.69
N ALA A 183 21.02 23.91 -27.39
CA ALA A 183 19.90 24.08 -26.47
C ALA A 183 18.94 25.21 -26.87
N ALA A 184 19.47 26.29 -27.45
CA ALA A 184 18.71 27.45 -27.90
C ALA A 184 18.19 27.35 -29.35
N LYS A 185 18.56 26.32 -30.11
CA LYS A 185 18.14 26.17 -31.51
C LYS A 185 16.62 25.96 -31.59
N LYS A 186 15.91 26.85 -32.31
CA LYS A 186 14.43 26.82 -32.42
C LYS A 186 13.93 25.55 -33.12
N ASP A 187 14.47 25.18 -34.24
CA ASP A 187 14.08 24.02 -35.06
C ASP A 187 15.03 22.85 -34.87
N LEU A 188 15.34 22.54 -33.62
CA LEU A 188 16.23 21.45 -33.28
C LEU A 188 15.61 20.09 -33.64
N GLN A 189 16.39 19.28 -34.36
CA GLN A 189 16.02 17.93 -34.78
C GLN A 189 17.04 16.92 -34.27
N ILE A 190 16.64 15.64 -34.15
CA ILE A 190 17.53 14.57 -33.65
C ILE A 190 18.79 14.45 -34.52
N ARG A 191 18.70 14.65 -35.83
CA ARG A 191 19.86 14.62 -36.74
C ARG A 191 20.93 15.69 -36.46
N ASP A 192 20.54 16.81 -35.83
CA ASP A 192 21.50 17.86 -35.44
C ASP A 192 22.43 17.37 -34.32
N LEU A 193 22.02 16.31 -33.60
CA LEU A 193 22.74 15.74 -32.47
C LEU A 193 23.71 14.63 -32.85
N ALA A 194 23.88 14.35 -34.16
CA ALA A 194 24.67 13.25 -34.69
C ALA A 194 26.10 13.15 -34.10
N ASN A 195 26.72 14.29 -33.79
CA ASN A 195 28.09 14.36 -33.27
C ASN A 195 28.15 14.81 -31.81
N CYS A 196 27.03 14.77 -31.08
CA CYS A 196 27.00 15.12 -29.69
C CYS A 196 27.27 13.90 -28.81
N ASN A 197 27.83 14.16 -27.63
CA ASN A 197 28.04 13.15 -26.60
C ASN A 197 26.78 12.97 -25.75
N PHE A 198 26.44 11.71 -25.47
CA PHE A 198 25.25 11.36 -24.71
C PHE A 198 25.62 10.73 -23.37
N ILE A 199 24.74 10.93 -22.41
CA ILE A 199 24.70 10.27 -21.11
C ILE A 199 23.50 9.33 -21.13
N LEU A 200 23.74 8.03 -21.17
CA LEU A 200 22.71 7.00 -21.22
C LEU A 200 22.89 6.02 -20.06
N PRO A 201 21.84 5.27 -19.69
CA PRO A 201 22.03 4.23 -18.67
C PRO A 201 22.85 3.05 -19.20
N PRO A 202 23.53 2.32 -18.32
CA PRO A 202 24.19 1.08 -18.68
C PRO A 202 23.20 0.09 -19.31
N MET A 203 23.61 -0.57 -20.41
CA MET A 203 22.76 -1.51 -21.14
C MET A 203 22.24 -2.64 -20.25
N LYS A 204 23.04 -3.15 -19.31
CA LYS A 204 22.66 -4.23 -18.38
C LYS A 204 21.55 -3.84 -17.41
N GLN A 205 21.48 -2.56 -17.02
CA GLN A 205 20.59 -2.08 -15.95
C GLN A 205 19.29 -1.46 -16.50
N ALA A 206 19.35 -0.87 -17.70
CA ALA A 206 18.17 -0.30 -18.36
C ALA A 206 18.17 -0.57 -19.87
N PRO A 207 18.14 -1.85 -20.29
CA PRO A 207 18.27 -2.24 -21.70
C PRO A 207 17.17 -1.63 -22.56
N TRP A 208 15.96 -1.50 -22.04
CA TRP A 208 14.87 -0.91 -22.77
C TRP A 208 15.12 0.56 -23.13
N LEU A 209 15.47 1.40 -22.12
CA LEU A 209 15.69 2.83 -22.37
C LEU A 209 16.83 3.02 -23.36
N ARG A 210 17.91 2.27 -23.18
CA ARG A 210 19.09 2.32 -24.01
C ARG A 210 18.76 1.94 -25.47
N LYS A 211 18.17 0.78 -25.70
CA LYS A 211 17.83 0.28 -27.04
C LYS A 211 16.84 1.18 -27.74
N ASN A 212 15.77 1.60 -27.07
CA ASN A 212 14.77 2.48 -27.71
C ASN A 212 15.39 3.80 -28.16
N PHE A 213 16.26 4.41 -27.37
CA PHE A 213 16.94 5.62 -27.77
C PHE A 213 17.93 5.37 -28.93
N GLU A 214 18.72 4.31 -28.87
CA GLU A 214 19.63 3.92 -29.94
C GLU A 214 18.89 3.66 -31.27
N ASP A 215 17.74 2.99 -31.23
CA ASP A 215 16.90 2.74 -32.41
C ASP A 215 16.33 4.03 -32.99
N ILE A 216 15.87 4.94 -32.16
CA ILE A 216 15.40 6.25 -32.58
C ILE A 216 16.56 7.04 -33.25
N PHE A 217 17.70 7.06 -32.57
CA PHE A 217 18.88 7.79 -33.05
C PHE A 217 19.42 7.20 -34.34
N LEU A 218 19.49 5.90 -34.48
CA LEU A 218 19.90 5.21 -35.70
C LEU A 218 18.99 5.56 -36.89
N ARG A 219 17.69 5.56 -36.67
CA ARG A 219 16.71 5.93 -37.72
C ARG A 219 16.88 7.37 -38.23
N HIS A 220 17.23 8.31 -37.35
CA HIS A 220 17.34 9.72 -37.70
C HIS A 220 18.76 10.16 -38.12
N CYS A 221 19.78 9.51 -37.57
CA CYS A 221 21.19 9.91 -37.77
C CYS A 221 22.01 8.92 -38.62
N GLY A 222 21.45 7.73 -38.91
CA GLY A 222 22.17 6.67 -39.67
C GLY A 222 23.31 5.99 -38.88
N LYS A 223 23.48 6.32 -37.61
CA LYS A 223 24.53 5.77 -36.72
C LYS A 223 24.07 5.73 -35.27
N LEU A 224 24.79 5.00 -34.44
CA LEU A 224 24.54 4.96 -32.98
C LEU A 224 25.01 6.24 -32.29
N PRO A 225 24.39 6.64 -31.16
CA PRO A 225 24.83 7.78 -30.37
C PRO A 225 26.23 7.56 -29.79
N LEU A 226 27.00 8.66 -29.69
CA LEU A 226 28.28 8.65 -28.97
C LEU A 226 27.99 8.69 -27.47
N VAL A 227 28.27 7.60 -26.76
CA VAL A 227 28.01 7.50 -25.31
C VAL A 227 29.33 7.54 -24.58
N GLU A 228 29.65 8.68 -23.98
CA GLU A 228 30.88 8.86 -23.19
C GLU A 228 30.67 8.63 -21.71
N GLN A 229 29.45 8.88 -21.21
CA GLN A 229 29.13 8.72 -19.80
C GLN A 229 27.92 7.81 -19.62
N GLU A 230 27.92 7.05 -18.56
CA GLU A 230 26.79 6.22 -18.16
C GLU A 230 26.26 6.66 -16.80
N ALA A 231 24.93 6.78 -16.67
CA ALA A 231 24.27 7.07 -15.41
C ALA A 231 22.93 6.35 -15.33
N LEU A 232 22.66 5.76 -14.16
CA LEU A 232 21.38 5.15 -13.85
C LEU A 232 20.54 6.12 -12.99
N GLY A 233 19.35 6.42 -13.49
CA GLY A 233 18.39 7.29 -12.81
C GLY A 233 18.55 8.78 -13.14
N ILE A 234 17.43 9.48 -13.07
CA ILE A 234 17.30 10.88 -13.54
C ILE A 234 18.23 11.80 -12.77
N ARG A 235 18.34 11.65 -11.45
CA ARG A 235 19.15 12.54 -10.61
C ARG A 235 20.63 12.50 -10.99
N ALA A 236 21.16 11.29 -11.20
CA ALA A 236 22.56 11.12 -11.63
C ALA A 236 22.79 11.67 -13.05
N THR A 237 21.90 11.32 -14.01
CA THR A 237 21.99 11.83 -15.39
C THR A 237 21.96 13.36 -15.41
N ARG A 238 21.04 13.99 -14.66
CA ARG A 238 20.94 15.45 -14.56
C ARG A 238 22.20 16.11 -14.01
N GLN A 239 22.86 15.51 -13.02
CA GLN A 239 24.11 16.05 -12.49
C GLN A 239 25.24 16.05 -13.54
N LEU A 240 25.36 14.98 -14.33
CA LEU A 240 26.34 14.91 -15.40
C LEU A 240 26.04 15.89 -16.54
N VAL A 241 24.75 16.05 -16.90
CA VAL A 241 24.33 17.07 -17.87
C VAL A 241 24.63 18.47 -17.36
N ALA A 242 24.28 18.79 -16.12
CA ALA A 242 24.56 20.10 -15.52
C ALA A 242 26.06 20.41 -15.46
N ALA A 243 26.90 19.39 -15.31
CA ALA A 243 28.36 19.50 -15.38
C ALA A 243 28.92 19.64 -16.81
N GLY A 244 28.08 19.61 -17.85
CA GLY A 244 28.52 19.79 -19.25
C GLY A 244 29.06 18.52 -19.90
N LEU A 245 28.87 17.33 -19.31
CA LEU A 245 29.50 16.08 -19.76
C LEU A 245 28.73 15.39 -20.90
N GLY A 246 27.61 15.96 -21.37
CA GLY A 246 26.86 15.42 -22.49
C GLY A 246 25.36 15.73 -22.39
N ILE A 247 24.60 15.22 -23.35
CA ILE A 247 23.14 15.32 -23.44
C ILE A 247 22.51 14.09 -22.79
N GLY A 248 21.62 14.28 -21.83
CA GLY A 248 20.96 13.19 -21.14
C GLY A 248 19.58 12.86 -21.71
N VAL A 249 19.20 11.58 -21.73
CA VAL A 249 17.84 11.13 -22.03
C VAL A 249 17.10 10.88 -20.72
N MET A 250 16.11 11.71 -20.43
CA MET A 250 15.42 11.67 -19.14
C MET A 250 14.02 12.26 -19.21
N VAL A 251 13.19 11.96 -18.21
CA VAL A 251 11.95 12.69 -18.00
C VAL A 251 12.28 14.06 -17.38
N GLN A 252 11.60 15.11 -17.83
CA GLN A 252 11.75 16.44 -17.22
C GLN A 252 11.12 16.43 -15.82
N PRO A 253 11.84 16.82 -14.75
CA PRO A 253 11.27 16.95 -13.42
C PRO A 253 10.11 17.96 -13.40
N PRO A 254 9.09 17.76 -12.56
CA PRO A 254 8.04 18.75 -12.38
C PRO A 254 8.57 19.99 -11.69
N GLY A 255 8.01 21.14 -12.06
CA GLY A 255 8.39 22.45 -11.48
C GLY A 255 9.65 23.07 -12.10
N ASN A 256 9.81 24.39 -11.89
CA ASN A 256 11.00 25.13 -12.26
C ASN A 256 11.96 25.11 -11.05
N HIS A 257 13.07 24.43 -11.17
CA HIS A 257 14.12 24.52 -10.16
C HIS A 257 14.97 25.78 -10.42
N PRO A 258 15.06 26.75 -9.50
CA PRO A 258 15.78 28.02 -9.70
C PRO A 258 17.27 27.86 -10.01
N ARG A 259 17.85 26.67 -9.76
CA ARG A 259 19.23 26.32 -10.06
C ARG A 259 19.36 25.30 -11.18
N ASP A 260 18.35 25.21 -12.07
CA ASP A 260 18.37 24.22 -13.13
C ASP A 260 19.34 24.64 -14.24
N SER A 261 20.55 24.07 -14.22
CA SER A 261 21.55 24.22 -15.26
C SER A 261 21.29 23.30 -16.46
N VAL A 262 20.07 22.77 -16.60
CA VAL A 262 19.66 21.83 -17.65
C VAL A 262 18.47 22.40 -18.42
N VAL A 263 18.60 22.45 -19.74
CA VAL A 263 17.53 22.86 -20.68
C VAL A 263 16.89 21.59 -21.25
N TYR A 264 15.58 21.44 -21.08
CA TYR A 264 14.85 20.27 -21.60
C TYR A 264 14.24 20.54 -22.97
N ARG A 265 14.39 19.58 -23.89
CA ARG A 265 13.85 19.65 -25.24
C ARG A 265 13.07 18.36 -25.55
N SER A 266 11.81 18.53 -25.96
CA SER A 266 10.93 17.43 -26.34
C SER A 266 11.14 17.09 -27.82
N LEU A 267 12.05 16.18 -28.11
CA LEU A 267 12.35 15.68 -29.46
C LEU A 267 11.96 14.21 -29.66
N LEU A 268 11.33 13.60 -28.67
CA LEU A 268 11.05 12.16 -28.62
C LEU A 268 9.54 11.93 -28.35
N PRO A 269 8.62 12.39 -29.23
CA PRO A 269 7.18 12.44 -28.94
C PRO A 269 6.57 11.06 -28.62
N ASP A 270 7.07 10.01 -29.26
CA ASP A 270 6.56 8.64 -29.08
C ASP A 270 7.33 7.85 -28.01
N PHE A 271 8.34 8.48 -27.41
CA PHE A 271 9.15 7.85 -26.39
C PHE A 271 8.67 8.28 -25.00
N LYS A 272 7.81 7.46 -24.39
CA LYS A 272 7.16 7.76 -23.13
C LYS A 272 7.38 6.65 -22.11
N ARG A 273 7.35 7.00 -20.85
CA ARG A 273 7.22 6.08 -19.75
C ARG A 273 5.79 6.13 -19.22
N VAL A 274 5.19 4.98 -19.00
CA VAL A 274 3.87 4.86 -18.37
C VAL A 274 4.07 4.59 -16.90
N ILE A 275 3.50 5.45 -16.07
CA ILE A 275 3.49 5.26 -14.61
C ILE A 275 2.26 4.45 -14.24
N VAL A 276 2.48 3.39 -13.50
CA VAL A 276 1.42 2.49 -13.05
C VAL A 276 1.54 2.21 -11.56
N ALA A 277 0.39 1.94 -10.95
CA ALA A 277 0.30 1.15 -9.75
C ALA A 277 0.01 -0.30 -10.16
N ALA A 278 0.72 -1.26 -9.56
CA ALA A 278 0.56 -2.67 -9.92
C ALA A 278 0.60 -3.58 -8.68
N TRP A 279 -0.17 -4.67 -8.73
CA TRP A 279 -0.25 -5.66 -7.66
C TRP A 279 -0.44 -7.07 -8.22
N ALA A 280 -0.12 -8.09 -7.43
CA ALA A 280 -0.18 -9.47 -7.86
C ALA A 280 -1.63 -9.98 -7.96
N ASP A 281 -1.96 -10.76 -8.99
CA ASP A 281 -3.29 -11.34 -9.23
C ASP A 281 -3.78 -12.22 -8.07
N ASN A 282 -2.86 -12.88 -7.39
CA ASN A 282 -3.15 -13.76 -6.27
C ASN A 282 -3.27 -13.04 -4.92
N ASN A 283 -3.02 -11.73 -4.85
CA ASN A 283 -3.21 -10.98 -3.62
C ASN A 283 -4.68 -10.67 -3.38
N GLN A 284 -5.30 -11.44 -2.48
CA GLN A 284 -6.72 -11.31 -2.11
C GLN A 284 -6.97 -10.41 -0.90
N SER A 285 -5.94 -9.69 -0.41
CA SER A 285 -6.05 -8.79 0.75
C SER A 285 -7.17 -7.78 0.57
N GLN A 286 -8.09 -7.71 1.54
CA GLN A 286 -9.17 -6.73 1.52
C GLN A 286 -8.64 -5.31 1.74
N THR A 287 -7.57 -5.16 2.52
CA THR A 287 -6.87 -3.88 2.71
C THR A 287 -6.34 -3.33 1.38
N LEU A 288 -5.72 -4.21 0.55
CA LEU A 288 -5.29 -3.83 -0.80
C LEU A 288 -6.48 -3.43 -1.67
N LYS A 289 -7.58 -4.19 -1.66
CA LYS A 289 -8.79 -3.85 -2.44
C LYS A 289 -9.36 -2.48 -2.05
N ASN A 290 -9.40 -2.19 -0.75
CA ASN A 290 -9.83 -0.89 -0.24
C ASN A 290 -8.92 0.24 -0.73
N PHE A 291 -7.60 0.04 -0.70
CA PHE A 291 -6.64 1.01 -1.22
C PHE A 291 -6.77 1.22 -2.74
N VAL A 292 -6.97 0.15 -3.51
CA VAL A 292 -7.17 0.21 -4.97
C VAL A 292 -8.42 1.03 -5.34
N VAL A 293 -9.49 0.95 -4.56
CA VAL A 293 -10.69 1.79 -4.76
C VAL A 293 -10.32 3.28 -4.63
N LEU A 294 -9.65 3.67 -3.54
CA LEU A 294 -9.20 5.04 -3.32
C LEU A 294 -8.22 5.51 -4.41
N LEU A 295 -7.33 4.63 -4.83
CA LEU A 295 -6.38 4.93 -5.89
C LEU A 295 -7.04 5.18 -7.25
N ASN A 296 -8.11 4.46 -7.58
CA ASN A 296 -8.88 4.70 -8.80
C ASN A 296 -9.58 6.07 -8.77
N GLU A 297 -10.14 6.46 -7.64
CA GLU A 297 -10.75 7.78 -7.45
C GLU A 297 -9.70 8.90 -7.65
N PHE A 298 -8.53 8.73 -7.05
CA PHE A 298 -7.38 9.61 -7.22
C PHE A 298 -6.90 9.70 -8.68
N ALA A 299 -6.70 8.55 -9.35
CA ALA A 299 -6.25 8.51 -10.75
C ALA A 299 -7.23 9.22 -11.71
N GLN A 300 -8.53 9.14 -11.47
CA GLN A 300 -9.54 9.86 -12.24
C GLN A 300 -9.49 11.38 -12.01
N ALA A 301 -9.16 11.83 -10.80
CA ALA A 301 -9.00 13.24 -10.48
C ALA A 301 -7.76 13.83 -11.18
N VAL A 302 -6.63 13.14 -11.14
CA VAL A 302 -5.38 13.54 -11.80
C VAL A 302 -5.52 13.59 -13.34
N SER A 303 -6.32 12.71 -13.94
CA SER A 303 -6.55 12.68 -15.39
C SER A 303 -7.41 13.85 -15.90
N LYS A 304 -8.08 14.61 -15.04
CA LYS A 304 -8.95 15.74 -15.37
C LYS A 304 -8.31 17.11 -15.13
N SER A 305 -7.19 17.16 -14.43
CA SER A 305 -6.37 18.34 -14.17
C SER A 305 -5.19 18.46 -15.16
#